data_ebb0a68b774cd8efeac474eb6478627d
#
_entry.id   ebb0a68b774cd8efeac474eb6478627d
#
_cell.length_a   1.000
_cell.length_b   1.000
_cell.length_c   1.000
_cell.angle_alpha   90.00
_cell.angle_beta   90.00
_cell.angle_gamma   90.00
#
_symmetry.space_group_name_H-M   'P 1'
#
loop_
_entity.id
_entity.type
_entity.pdbx_description
1 polymer ?
#
loop_
_entity_poly.entity_id
_entity_poly.type
_entity_poly.pdbx_seq_one_letter_code
_entity_poly.pdbx_strand_id
1 'polypeptide(L)'
;ETTTPTLDRITIPLHELSALPKASQRLLDDSAFDIDAWLSGRIVDKFARAEAAAFILGDGLDKPRGFLSHNTVDNTAWMWGKIGTVVTGNDGAFKGPDAIVDLVYALGARYRASASFVMNSRTAGAVRRLKDNDGRFLWSDGLAAAEPARLLGYPVLIAEDMPDIAVDA
;
A
#
# COMPACT_ATOMS: atom_id res chain seq x y z
N GLU A 1 35.56 -9.34 -18.72
CA GLU A 1 35.64 -7.87 -18.68
C GLU A 1 34.71 -7.39 -17.55
N THR A 2 35.28 -6.75 -16.57
CA THR A 2 34.51 -6.10 -15.49
C THR A 2 34.10 -4.71 -15.96
N THR A 3 32.81 -4.52 -16.18
CA THR A 3 32.24 -3.19 -16.48
C THR A 3 32.36 -2.31 -15.23
N THR A 4 32.84 -1.08 -15.42
CA THR A 4 32.92 -0.08 -14.33
C THR A 4 31.49 0.21 -13.83
N PRO A 5 31.22 0.11 -12.52
CA PRO A 5 29.90 0.44 -11.99
C PRO A 5 29.60 1.93 -12.19
N THR A 6 28.45 2.23 -12.75
CA THR A 6 27.94 3.60 -12.86
C THR A 6 27.20 3.97 -11.58
N LEU A 7 27.56 5.10 -10.99
CA LEU A 7 26.87 5.66 -9.83
C LEU A 7 25.96 6.79 -10.30
N ASP A 8 24.69 6.73 -9.93
CA ASP A 8 23.72 7.79 -10.17
C ASP A 8 23.26 8.41 -8.86
N ARG A 9 22.88 9.68 -8.91
CA ARG A 9 22.44 10.44 -7.74
C ARG A 9 20.92 10.49 -7.66
N ILE A 10 20.37 9.93 -6.60
CA ILE A 10 18.93 10.05 -6.28
C ILE A 10 18.76 11.23 -5.31
N THR A 11 17.93 12.20 -5.68
CA THR A 11 17.55 13.32 -4.82
C THR A 11 16.13 13.12 -4.32
N ILE A 12 15.97 13.06 -3.00
CA ILE A 12 14.65 12.96 -2.36
C ILE A 12 14.33 14.36 -1.80
N PRO A 13 13.35 15.08 -2.38
CA PRO A 13 12.92 16.37 -1.86
C PRO A 13 12.23 16.20 -0.50
N LEU A 14 12.46 17.13 0.40
CA LEU A 14 11.75 17.21 1.67
C LEU A 14 10.46 17.99 1.47
N HIS A 15 9.38 17.50 2.06
CA HIS A 15 8.07 18.15 2.06
C HIS A 15 7.65 18.43 3.50
N GLU A 16 6.96 19.55 3.71
CA GLU A 16 6.52 19.98 5.03
C GLU A 16 5.01 19.73 5.16
N LEU A 17 4.59 19.21 6.29
CA LEU A 17 3.19 19.02 6.65
C LEU A 17 2.90 19.83 7.90
N SER A 18 1.94 20.74 7.83
CA SER A 18 1.54 21.60 8.93
C SER A 18 0.05 21.50 9.21
N ALA A 19 -0.34 21.71 10.47
CA ALA A 19 -1.73 21.75 10.90
C ALA A 19 -1.96 22.97 11.80
N LEU A 20 -3.10 23.64 11.59
CA LEU A 20 -3.55 24.73 12.43
C LEU A 20 -4.92 24.36 13.05
N PRO A 21 -4.93 23.67 14.19
CA PRO A 21 -6.18 23.40 14.89
C PRO A 21 -6.77 24.68 15.45
N LYS A 22 -8.10 24.78 15.45
CA LYS A 22 -8.84 25.90 16.04
C LYS A 22 -9.82 25.35 17.06
N ALA A 23 -9.78 25.89 18.28
CA ALA A 23 -10.76 25.64 19.33
C ALA A 23 -11.30 26.97 19.84
N SER A 24 -12.57 27.02 20.25
CA SER A 24 -13.12 28.21 20.88
C SER A 24 -12.74 28.25 22.36
N GLN A 25 -12.54 29.44 22.92
CA GLN A 25 -12.24 29.61 24.35
C GLN A 25 -13.30 28.95 25.23
N ARG A 26 -14.58 29.07 24.87
CA ARG A 26 -15.68 28.46 25.59
C ARG A 26 -15.57 26.91 25.63
N LEU A 27 -15.09 26.30 24.54
CA LEU A 27 -14.86 24.86 24.49
C LEU A 27 -13.73 24.46 25.45
N LEU A 28 -12.68 25.27 25.56
CA LEU A 28 -11.57 25.03 26.48
C LEU A 28 -12.00 25.17 27.95
N ASP A 29 -12.86 26.16 28.25
CA ASP A 29 -13.28 26.46 29.63
C ASP A 29 -14.38 25.51 30.13
N ASP A 30 -15.30 25.06 29.27
CA ASP A 30 -16.51 24.30 29.66
C ASP A 30 -16.37 22.77 29.45
N SER A 31 -15.23 22.26 28.94
CA SER A 31 -15.13 20.85 28.63
C SER A 31 -14.85 19.98 29.86
N ALA A 32 -15.55 18.85 29.94
CA ALA A 32 -15.33 17.83 30.98
C ALA A 32 -14.17 16.87 30.67
N PHE A 33 -13.47 17.06 29.56
CA PHE A 33 -12.36 16.23 29.11
C PHE A 33 -11.18 17.08 28.62
N ASP A 34 -10.00 16.47 28.57
CA ASP A 34 -8.77 17.14 28.10
C ASP A 34 -8.81 17.39 26.60
N ILE A 35 -9.11 18.64 26.23
CA ILE A 35 -9.19 19.09 24.82
C ILE A 35 -7.82 19.06 24.16
N ASP A 36 -6.75 19.39 24.88
CA ASP A 36 -5.41 19.44 24.31
C ASP A 36 -4.95 18.05 23.89
N ALA A 37 -5.18 17.05 24.74
CA ALA A 37 -4.91 15.66 24.41
C ALA A 37 -5.77 15.17 23.24
N TRP A 38 -7.05 15.54 23.21
CA TRP A 38 -7.97 15.19 22.12
C TRP A 38 -7.55 15.82 20.79
N LEU A 39 -7.23 17.12 20.78
CA LEU A 39 -6.75 17.84 19.59
C LEU A 39 -5.43 17.24 19.08
N SER A 40 -4.49 16.97 19.97
CA SER A 40 -3.22 16.35 19.64
C SER A 40 -3.43 14.99 18.94
N GLY A 41 -4.31 14.14 19.47
CA GLY A 41 -4.68 12.88 18.86
C GLY A 41 -5.28 13.06 17.44
N ARG A 42 -6.14 14.07 17.27
CA ARG A 42 -6.73 14.39 15.95
C ARG A 42 -5.73 14.88 14.94
N ILE A 43 -4.72 15.64 15.35
CA ILE A 43 -3.63 16.09 14.49
C ILE A 43 -2.80 14.89 14.04
N VAL A 44 -2.42 14.01 14.95
CA VAL A 44 -1.66 12.79 14.64
C VAL A 44 -2.41 11.92 13.63
N ASP A 45 -3.72 11.67 13.86
CA ASP A 45 -4.56 10.92 12.92
C ASP A 45 -4.61 11.56 11.52
N LYS A 46 -4.72 12.89 11.47
CA LYS A 46 -4.75 13.62 10.19
C LYS A 46 -3.42 13.55 9.46
N PHE A 47 -2.31 13.66 10.19
CA PHE A 47 -0.98 13.55 9.60
C PHE A 47 -0.74 12.14 9.07
N ALA A 48 -1.02 11.11 9.86
CA ALA A 48 -0.87 9.72 9.44
C ALA A 48 -1.66 9.40 8.15
N ARG A 49 -2.90 9.91 8.05
CA ARG A 49 -3.71 9.73 6.83
C ARG A 49 -3.15 10.51 5.64
N ALA A 50 -2.72 11.76 5.85
CA ALA A 50 -2.16 12.57 4.77
C ALA A 50 -0.85 11.97 4.24
N GLU A 51 0.00 11.47 5.13
CA GLU A 51 1.23 10.77 4.78
C GLU A 51 0.95 9.46 4.03
N ALA A 52 0.03 8.63 4.54
CA ALA A 52 -0.33 7.37 3.90
C ALA A 52 -0.83 7.59 2.47
N ALA A 53 -1.76 8.54 2.27
CA ALA A 53 -2.26 8.90 0.96
C ALA A 53 -1.15 9.45 0.04
N ALA A 54 -0.24 10.29 0.57
CA ALA A 54 0.87 10.83 -0.20
C ALA A 54 1.89 9.77 -0.61
N PHE A 55 2.19 8.80 0.24
CA PHE A 55 3.12 7.71 -0.08
C PHE A 55 2.57 6.74 -1.14
N ILE A 56 1.26 6.64 -1.27
CA ILE A 56 0.61 5.79 -2.26
C ILE A 56 0.40 6.55 -3.58
N LEU A 57 -0.25 7.73 -3.54
CA LEU A 57 -0.79 8.44 -4.70
C LEU A 57 -0.21 9.85 -4.89
N GLY A 58 0.78 10.27 -4.09
CA GLY A 58 1.33 11.62 -4.17
C GLY A 58 1.92 11.96 -5.53
N ASP A 59 1.79 13.21 -5.95
CA ASP A 59 2.25 13.73 -7.25
C ASP A 59 3.74 14.13 -7.28
N GLY A 60 4.36 14.31 -6.10
CA GLY A 60 5.76 14.73 -5.98
C GLY A 60 6.02 16.22 -6.17
N LEU A 61 4.96 17.05 -6.16
CA LEU A 61 5.06 18.52 -6.22
C LEU A 61 5.04 19.12 -4.81
N ASP A 62 3.86 19.20 -4.19
CA ASP A 62 3.68 19.73 -2.83
C ASP A 62 3.72 18.65 -1.75
N LYS A 63 3.80 17.40 -2.13
CA LYS A 63 3.81 16.20 -1.28
C LYS A 63 4.75 15.14 -1.85
N PRO A 64 5.19 14.14 -1.06
CA PRO A 64 6.03 13.07 -1.54
C PRO A 64 5.45 12.38 -2.76
N ARG A 65 6.30 11.94 -3.68
CA ARG A 65 5.87 11.16 -4.83
C ARG A 65 5.48 9.74 -4.38
N GLY A 66 4.22 9.40 -4.54
CA GLY A 66 3.68 8.11 -4.21
C GLY A 66 4.18 7.01 -5.16
N PHE A 67 4.27 5.76 -4.66
CA PHE A 67 4.81 4.69 -5.48
C PHE A 67 3.92 4.35 -6.69
N LEU A 68 2.60 4.53 -6.61
CA LEU A 68 1.69 4.34 -7.75
C LEU A 68 1.77 5.47 -8.80
N SER A 69 2.42 6.60 -8.48
CA SER A 69 2.66 7.68 -9.44
C SER A 69 3.91 7.46 -10.31
N HIS A 70 4.64 6.36 -10.09
CA HIS A 70 5.76 5.98 -10.93
C HIS A 70 5.28 5.27 -12.20
N ASN A 71 6.07 5.40 -13.28
CA ASN A 71 5.76 4.72 -14.52
C ASN A 71 5.76 3.20 -14.32
N THR A 72 4.71 2.55 -14.77
CA THR A 72 4.56 1.11 -14.78
C THR A 72 4.98 0.53 -16.13
N VAL A 73 5.47 -0.70 -16.11
CA VAL A 73 5.82 -1.47 -17.32
C VAL A 73 5.47 -2.93 -17.07
N ASP A 74 5.23 -3.68 -18.15
CA ASP A 74 5.12 -5.13 -18.03
C ASP A 74 6.37 -5.70 -17.35
N ASN A 75 6.19 -6.68 -16.47
CA ASN A 75 7.29 -7.24 -15.70
C ASN A 75 8.40 -7.85 -16.56
N THR A 76 8.07 -8.31 -17.78
CA THR A 76 9.07 -8.85 -18.72
C THR A 76 9.98 -7.77 -19.31
N ALA A 77 9.52 -6.51 -19.30
CA ALA A 77 10.26 -5.33 -19.76
C ALA A 77 10.75 -4.45 -18.59
N TRP A 78 10.82 -5.00 -17.38
CA TRP A 78 11.21 -4.25 -16.20
C TRP A 78 12.63 -3.67 -16.32
N MET A 79 12.77 -2.42 -15.89
CA MET A 79 14.06 -1.72 -15.79
C MET A 79 14.07 -0.85 -14.52
N TRP A 80 15.25 -0.49 -14.08
CA TRP A 80 15.43 0.38 -12.92
C TRP A 80 14.65 1.69 -13.05
N GLY A 81 13.99 2.11 -11.97
CA GLY A 81 13.14 3.32 -11.94
C GLY A 81 11.71 3.11 -12.43
N LYS A 82 11.33 1.89 -12.77
CA LYS A 82 9.97 1.50 -13.20
C LYS A 82 9.38 0.48 -12.23
N ILE A 83 8.07 0.45 -12.15
CA ILE A 83 7.33 -0.57 -11.39
C ILE A 83 6.83 -1.62 -12.39
N GLY A 84 7.20 -2.88 -12.13
CA GLY A 84 6.71 -4.02 -12.92
C GLY A 84 5.25 -4.31 -12.61
N THR A 85 4.46 -4.59 -13.63
CA THR A 85 3.05 -4.99 -13.50
C THR A 85 2.84 -6.41 -13.96
N VAL A 86 1.91 -7.09 -13.32
CA VAL A 86 1.40 -8.42 -13.69
C VAL A 86 -0.10 -8.30 -13.85
N VAL A 87 -0.61 -8.69 -15.01
CA VAL A 87 -2.04 -8.59 -15.30
C VAL A 87 -2.85 -9.64 -14.52
N THR A 88 -4.02 -9.27 -14.03
CA THR A 88 -4.91 -10.18 -13.30
C THR A 88 -5.60 -11.20 -14.20
N GLY A 89 -5.55 -10.99 -15.52
CA GLY A 89 -6.15 -11.88 -16.53
C GLY A 89 -7.65 -11.70 -16.72
N ASN A 90 -8.27 -10.78 -15.98
CA ASN A 90 -9.66 -10.39 -16.16
C ASN A 90 -9.83 -8.92 -15.77
N ASP A 91 -10.48 -8.15 -16.62
CA ASP A 91 -10.72 -6.74 -16.36
C ASP A 91 -11.71 -6.54 -15.20
N GLY A 92 -11.33 -5.69 -14.25
CA GLY A 92 -12.09 -5.42 -13.03
C GLY A 92 -12.18 -6.58 -12.01
N ALA A 93 -11.43 -7.69 -12.20
CA ALA A 93 -11.45 -8.84 -11.29
C ALA A 93 -10.16 -9.68 -11.37
N PHE A 94 -10.02 -10.64 -10.47
CA PHE A 94 -9.07 -11.72 -10.61
C PHE A 94 -9.68 -12.87 -11.41
N LYS A 95 -9.01 -13.31 -12.47
CA LYS A 95 -9.41 -14.51 -13.21
C LYS A 95 -9.27 -15.78 -12.36
N GLY A 96 -8.28 -15.79 -11.47
CA GLY A 96 -7.96 -16.91 -10.59
C GLY A 96 -6.80 -16.56 -9.66
N PRO A 97 -6.29 -17.53 -8.91
CA PRO A 97 -5.16 -17.33 -7.99
C PRO A 97 -3.82 -17.15 -8.69
N ASP A 98 -3.69 -17.61 -9.93
CA ASP A 98 -2.42 -17.68 -10.67
C ASP A 98 -1.75 -16.32 -10.76
N ALA A 99 -2.51 -15.25 -11.00
CA ALA A 99 -1.98 -13.90 -11.04
C ALA A 99 -1.27 -13.46 -9.74
N ILE A 100 -1.74 -13.94 -8.59
CA ILE A 100 -1.11 -13.65 -7.29
C ILE A 100 0.19 -14.43 -7.16
N VAL A 101 0.22 -15.67 -7.63
CA VAL A 101 1.43 -16.49 -7.66
C VAL A 101 2.44 -15.86 -8.62
N ASP A 102 2.02 -15.47 -9.81
CA ASP A 102 2.87 -14.81 -10.80
C ASP A 102 3.47 -13.51 -10.26
N LEU A 103 2.68 -12.72 -9.52
CA LEU A 103 3.15 -11.49 -8.88
C LEU A 103 4.27 -11.76 -7.87
N VAL A 104 4.16 -12.82 -7.07
CA VAL A 104 5.21 -13.22 -6.12
C VAL A 104 6.49 -13.64 -6.86
N TYR A 105 6.35 -14.43 -7.91
CA TYR A 105 7.51 -14.95 -8.65
C TYR A 105 8.10 -13.92 -9.64
N ALA A 106 7.36 -12.90 -10.02
CA ALA A 106 7.88 -11.73 -10.72
C ALA A 106 8.95 -10.99 -9.90
N LEU A 107 8.83 -11.01 -8.58
CA LEU A 107 9.82 -10.40 -7.71
C LEU A 107 11.07 -11.28 -7.58
N GLY A 108 12.26 -10.69 -7.78
CA GLY A 108 13.54 -11.39 -7.64
C GLY A 108 13.71 -12.05 -6.26
N ALA A 109 14.28 -13.25 -6.22
CA ALA A 109 14.37 -14.09 -5.01
C ALA A 109 14.96 -13.37 -3.79
N ARG A 110 15.98 -12.54 -4.00
CA ARG A 110 16.64 -11.78 -2.93
C ARG A 110 15.72 -10.75 -2.24
N TYR A 111 14.66 -10.29 -2.91
CA TYR A 111 13.72 -9.30 -2.37
C TYR A 111 12.49 -9.94 -1.75
N ARG A 112 12.18 -11.21 -2.09
CA ARG A 112 10.99 -11.92 -1.59
C ARG A 112 10.99 -12.07 -0.07
N ALA A 113 12.16 -12.24 0.55
CA ALA A 113 12.28 -12.47 1.99
C ALA A 113 11.69 -11.31 2.84
N SER A 114 11.74 -10.08 2.32
CA SER A 114 11.20 -8.88 2.97
C SER A 114 9.96 -8.30 2.28
N ALA A 115 9.36 -9.05 1.36
CA ALA A 115 8.18 -8.62 0.63
C ALA A 115 6.92 -8.68 1.50
N SER A 116 5.97 -7.77 1.23
CA SER A 116 4.64 -7.78 1.79
C SER A 116 3.62 -7.39 0.73
N PHE A 117 2.41 -7.90 0.85
CA PHE A 117 1.29 -7.44 0.05
C PHE A 117 0.72 -6.16 0.67
N VAL A 118 0.40 -5.19 -0.18
CA VAL A 118 -0.30 -3.96 0.22
C VAL A 118 -1.57 -3.85 -0.63
N MET A 119 -2.71 -3.76 0.01
CA MET A 119 -4.01 -3.68 -0.67
C MET A 119 -5.06 -3.04 0.24
N ASN A 120 -6.15 -2.54 -0.32
CA ASN A 120 -7.28 -2.08 0.47
C ASN A 120 -8.16 -3.26 0.95
N SER A 121 -9.06 -3.01 1.90
CA SER A 121 -9.96 -4.02 2.46
C SER A 121 -10.86 -4.68 1.42
N ARG A 122 -11.28 -3.93 0.39
CA ARG A 122 -12.15 -4.45 -0.68
C ARG A 122 -11.41 -5.47 -1.55
N THR A 123 -10.19 -5.16 -1.93
CA THR A 123 -9.30 -6.07 -2.68
C THR A 123 -8.96 -7.29 -1.84
N ALA A 124 -8.63 -7.12 -0.55
CA ALA A 124 -8.38 -8.23 0.36
C ALA A 124 -9.60 -9.16 0.46
N GLY A 125 -10.81 -8.61 0.54
CA GLY A 125 -12.05 -9.37 0.51
C GLY A 125 -12.27 -10.13 -0.81
N ALA A 126 -11.84 -9.58 -1.94
CA ALA A 126 -11.90 -10.25 -3.23
C ALA A 126 -10.91 -11.44 -3.29
N VAL A 127 -9.66 -11.21 -2.86
CA VAL A 127 -8.63 -12.27 -2.79
C VAL A 127 -9.03 -13.41 -1.85
N ARG A 128 -9.63 -13.10 -0.69
CA ARG A 128 -10.14 -14.11 0.25
C ARG A 128 -11.22 -15.01 -0.32
N ARG A 129 -11.99 -14.52 -1.28
CA ARG A 129 -13.05 -15.30 -1.95
C ARG A 129 -12.54 -16.21 -3.06
N LEU A 130 -11.26 -16.11 -3.43
CA LEU A 130 -10.66 -17.03 -4.41
C LEU A 130 -10.66 -18.46 -3.87
N LYS A 131 -11.08 -19.38 -4.72
CA LYS A 131 -11.18 -20.80 -4.42
C LYS A 131 -10.38 -21.62 -5.41
N ASP A 132 -9.94 -22.78 -4.98
CA ASP A 132 -9.40 -23.82 -5.87
C ASP A 132 -10.54 -24.51 -6.67
N ASN A 133 -10.15 -25.42 -7.56
CA ASN A 133 -11.11 -26.21 -8.34
C ASN A 133 -12.00 -27.15 -7.49
N ASP A 134 -11.60 -27.42 -6.25
CA ASP A 134 -12.37 -28.22 -5.29
C ASP A 134 -13.29 -27.34 -4.41
N GLY A 135 -13.31 -26.02 -4.61
CA GLY A 135 -14.13 -25.07 -3.88
C GLY A 135 -13.58 -24.64 -2.52
N ARG A 136 -12.30 -24.96 -2.19
CA ARG A 136 -11.64 -24.54 -0.96
C ARG A 136 -11.11 -23.12 -1.13
N PHE A 137 -11.21 -22.34 -0.07
CA PHE A 137 -10.60 -21.00 -0.06
C PHE A 137 -9.07 -21.11 -0.04
N LEU A 138 -8.43 -20.36 -0.92
CA LEU A 138 -6.96 -20.34 -1.06
C LEU A 138 -6.26 -19.54 0.04
N TRP A 139 -6.95 -18.57 0.61
CA TRP A 139 -6.49 -17.83 1.77
C TRP A 139 -7.28 -18.27 3.00
N SER A 140 -6.64 -19.04 3.87
CA SER A 140 -7.16 -19.34 5.20
C SER A 140 -6.47 -18.45 6.23
N ASP A 141 -7.26 -17.65 6.94
CA ASP A 141 -6.76 -17.04 8.16
C ASP A 141 -6.57 -18.14 9.20
N GLY A 142 -5.44 -18.16 9.90
CA GLY A 142 -5.33 -18.92 11.14
C GLY A 142 -6.43 -18.43 12.10
N LEU A 143 -7.21 -19.35 12.65
CA LEU A 143 -8.21 -19.09 13.69
C LEU A 143 -7.61 -18.52 14.99
N ALA A 144 -6.29 -18.45 15.10
CA ALA A 144 -5.58 -17.84 16.20
C ALA A 144 -5.60 -16.31 16.05
N ALA A 145 -6.34 -15.64 16.91
CA ALA A 145 -6.70 -14.23 16.89
C ALA A 145 -5.55 -13.21 17.06
N ALA A 146 -4.32 -13.53 16.77
CA ALA A 146 -3.17 -12.65 16.95
C ALA A 146 -2.10 -12.72 15.83
N GLU A 147 -2.27 -13.51 14.79
CA GLU A 147 -1.32 -13.53 13.69
C GLU A 147 -1.76 -12.55 12.58
N PRO A 148 -0.84 -11.69 12.07
CA PRO A 148 -1.15 -10.86 10.93
C PRO A 148 -1.52 -11.76 9.73
N ALA A 149 -2.53 -11.35 8.98
CA ALA A 149 -2.99 -12.07 7.79
C ALA A 149 -1.82 -12.33 6.84
N ARG A 150 -1.64 -13.58 6.42
CA ARG A 150 -0.58 -13.98 5.48
C ARG A 150 -1.18 -14.56 4.20
N LEU A 151 -0.72 -14.07 3.08
CA LEU A 151 -1.06 -14.58 1.76
C LEU A 151 0.18 -15.22 1.14
N LEU A 152 0.12 -16.50 0.81
CA LEU A 152 1.27 -17.28 0.32
C LEU A 152 2.52 -17.19 1.23
N GLY A 153 2.32 -17.03 2.55
CA GLY A 153 3.42 -16.87 3.52
C GLY A 153 3.92 -15.44 3.72
N TYR A 154 3.48 -14.48 2.91
CA TYR A 154 3.87 -13.08 3.02
C TYR A 154 2.86 -12.29 3.85
N PRO A 155 3.31 -11.30 4.65
CA PRO A 155 2.41 -10.44 5.41
C PRO A 155 1.55 -9.59 4.47
N VAL A 156 0.32 -9.31 4.90
CA VAL A 156 -0.61 -8.44 4.18
C VAL A 156 -0.83 -7.18 5.00
N LEU A 157 -0.51 -6.03 4.40
CA LEU A 157 -0.78 -4.71 4.94
C LEU A 157 -2.05 -4.15 4.29
N ILE A 158 -3.04 -3.87 5.11
CA ILE A 158 -4.27 -3.21 4.64
C ILE A 158 -4.05 -1.70 4.66
N ALA A 159 -4.15 -1.08 3.49
CA ALA A 159 -4.07 0.36 3.29
C ALA A 159 -5.26 0.81 2.45
N GLU A 160 -6.17 1.56 3.07
CA GLU A 160 -7.43 1.95 2.41
C GLU A 160 -7.22 2.97 1.28
N ASP A 161 -6.08 3.66 1.27
CA ASP A 161 -5.69 4.58 0.19
C ASP A 161 -5.25 3.86 -1.10
N MET A 162 -5.08 2.53 -1.07
CA MET A 162 -4.84 1.75 -2.27
C MET A 162 -6.09 1.75 -3.16
N PRO A 163 -5.93 1.88 -4.49
CA PRO A 163 -7.05 1.87 -5.42
C PRO A 163 -7.82 0.55 -5.35
N ASP A 164 -9.12 0.64 -5.61
CA ASP A 164 -9.98 -0.52 -5.79
C ASP A 164 -9.62 -1.28 -7.08
N ILE A 165 -9.99 -2.57 -7.12
CA ILE A 165 -10.04 -3.31 -8.37
C ILE A 165 -11.11 -2.65 -9.25
N ALA A 166 -10.72 -2.14 -10.41
CA ALA A 166 -11.58 -1.44 -11.34
C ALA A 166 -11.36 -1.96 -12.76
N VAL A 167 -12.32 -1.65 -13.63
CA VAL A 167 -12.21 -1.82 -15.07
C VAL A 167 -11.25 -0.75 -15.60
N ASP A 168 -10.36 -1.11 -16.49
CA ASP A 168 -9.34 -0.21 -17.08
C ASP A 168 -8.36 0.40 -16.03
N ALA A 169 -8.06 -0.33 -14.94
CA ALA A 169 -7.16 0.11 -13.87
C ALA A 169 -5.69 -0.25 -14.13
#